data_e4d2acaa4e1dd3746695cdb7c39efc25
#
_entry.id   e4d2acaa4e1dd3746695cdb7c39efc25
#
_cell.length_a   1.000
_cell.length_b   1.000
_cell.length_c   1.000
_cell.angle_alpha   90.00
_cell.angle_beta   90.00
_cell.angle_gamma   90.00
#
_symmetry.space_group_name_H-M   'P 1'
#
loop_
_entity.id
_entity.type
_entity.pdbx_description
1 polymer ?
#
loop_
_entity_poly.entity_id
_entity_poly.type
_entity_poly.pdbx_seq_one_letter_code
_entity_poly.pdbx_strand_id
1 'polypeptide(L)'
;GIKKKNLFCEKPLNYVFAKNLIEKYDFENIFIKTSKDILNDYNFKDRQQPLLINSIQSAGNIFYNQNKFVKKMEDIIHKEIESYRVKYNKSEDGIIKSWPKNYDLKGWLVKMKSGGKIKPHIHDYGWLSGSIYINVPPKLSINSGNLVVCLDENQNEIPEKNTDNNKVVNVVTGSLCLFPASLFHYTIPFKSDEERIVLAFDVMAK
;
A
#
# COMPACT_ATOMS: atom_id res chain seq x y z
N GLY A 1 -23.96 -23.50 -14.06
CA GLY A 1 -23.39 -23.63 -12.70
C GLY A 1 -23.86 -22.52 -11.83
N ILE A 2 -24.31 -22.82 -10.63
CA ILE A 2 -24.68 -21.81 -9.59
C ILE A 2 -23.40 -21.06 -9.22
N LYS A 3 -23.29 -19.78 -9.60
CA LYS A 3 -22.22 -18.91 -9.09
C LYS A 3 -22.41 -18.79 -7.56
N LYS A 4 -21.54 -19.43 -6.78
CA LYS A 4 -21.52 -19.22 -5.34
C LYS A 4 -21.17 -17.73 -5.09
N LYS A 5 -22.08 -17.00 -4.45
CA LYS A 5 -21.85 -15.63 -4.05
C LYS A 5 -20.69 -15.59 -3.04
N ASN A 6 -19.67 -14.78 -3.27
CA ASN A 6 -18.62 -14.54 -2.26
C ASN A 6 -19.22 -13.65 -1.17
N LEU A 7 -19.54 -14.24 -0.02
CA LEU A 7 -20.13 -13.53 1.12
C LEU A 7 -19.21 -12.48 1.72
N PHE A 8 -17.91 -12.62 1.55
CA PHE A 8 -16.94 -11.64 2.08
C PHE A 8 -16.88 -10.39 1.21
N CYS A 9 -16.77 -10.55 -0.11
CA CYS A 9 -16.75 -9.41 -1.04
C CYS A 9 -17.01 -9.89 -2.46
N GLU A 10 -18.09 -9.43 -3.08
CA GLU A 10 -18.45 -9.86 -4.45
C GLU A 10 -17.65 -9.10 -5.52
N LYS A 11 -17.36 -7.82 -5.28
CA LYS A 11 -16.61 -6.94 -6.19
C LYS A 11 -15.46 -6.24 -5.45
N PRO A 12 -14.38 -6.96 -5.09
CA PRO A 12 -13.35 -6.42 -4.21
C PRO A 12 -12.61 -5.21 -4.78
N LEU A 13 -12.54 -5.05 -6.11
CA LEU A 13 -11.95 -3.87 -6.74
C LEU A 13 -12.72 -2.57 -6.43
N ASN A 14 -14.01 -2.64 -6.05
CA ASN A 14 -14.77 -1.45 -5.64
C ASN A 14 -14.26 -0.86 -4.32
N TYR A 15 -13.51 -1.64 -3.55
CA TYR A 15 -12.91 -1.24 -2.28
C TYR A 15 -11.47 -0.73 -2.43
N VAL A 16 -10.95 -0.61 -3.66
CA VAL A 16 -9.69 0.08 -3.91
C VAL A 16 -9.91 1.58 -3.79
N PHE A 17 -9.23 2.19 -2.83
CA PHE A 17 -9.36 3.60 -2.47
C PHE A 17 -8.00 4.29 -2.54
N ALA A 18 -7.98 5.50 -3.05
CA ALA A 18 -6.78 6.34 -3.06
C ALA A 18 -7.14 7.80 -2.75
N LYS A 19 -6.23 8.48 -2.04
CA LYS A 19 -6.29 9.93 -1.80
C LYS A 19 -4.89 10.48 -1.53
N ASN A 20 -4.73 11.81 -1.58
CA ASN A 20 -3.49 12.48 -1.20
C ASN A 20 -3.57 12.99 0.24
N LEU A 21 -2.45 12.90 0.99
CA LEU A 21 -2.34 13.29 2.39
C LEU A 21 -1.60 14.61 2.61
N ILE A 22 -0.92 15.16 1.60
CA ILE A 22 -0.02 16.32 1.74
C ILE A 22 -0.74 17.54 2.33
N GLU A 23 -1.93 17.86 1.82
CA GLU A 23 -2.67 19.05 2.28
C GLU A 23 -3.30 18.87 3.68
N LYS A 24 -3.44 17.63 4.12
CA LYS A 24 -4.13 17.31 5.38
C LYS A 24 -3.19 17.21 6.58
N TYR A 25 -1.92 16.85 6.35
CA TYR A 25 -0.96 16.55 7.40
C TYR A 25 0.39 17.21 7.11
N ASP A 26 1.20 17.41 8.13
CA ASP A 26 2.62 17.79 8.00
C ASP A 26 3.42 16.62 7.39
N PHE A 27 3.18 16.39 6.10
CA PHE A 27 3.69 15.23 5.38
C PHE A 27 5.21 15.21 5.32
N GLU A 28 5.83 16.39 5.18
CA GLU A 28 7.29 16.52 5.11
C GLU A 28 7.97 16.00 6.38
N ASN A 29 7.57 16.48 7.56
CA ASN A 29 8.23 16.11 8.81
C ASN A 29 7.82 14.71 9.29
N ILE A 30 6.51 14.36 9.15
CA ILE A 30 6.00 13.11 9.68
C ILE A 30 6.42 11.93 8.79
N PHE A 31 6.28 12.06 7.47
CA PHE A 31 6.50 10.93 6.57
C PHE A 31 7.85 10.99 5.86
N ILE A 32 8.19 12.10 5.17
CA ILE A 32 9.39 12.14 4.32
C ILE A 32 10.65 12.08 5.16
N LYS A 33 10.87 13.04 6.08
CA LYS A 33 12.08 13.08 6.90
C LYS A 33 12.23 11.83 7.75
N THR A 34 11.17 11.44 8.46
CA THR A 34 11.21 10.27 9.35
C THR A 34 11.53 8.98 8.59
N SER A 35 10.96 8.77 7.40
CA SER A 35 11.27 7.59 6.59
C SER A 35 12.71 7.60 6.08
N LYS A 36 13.23 8.78 5.67
CA LYS A 36 14.63 8.94 5.27
C LYS A 36 15.58 8.68 6.43
N ASP A 37 15.28 9.23 7.62
CA ASP A 37 16.08 9.01 8.83
C ASP A 37 16.18 7.51 9.17
N ILE A 38 15.07 6.78 9.12
CA ILE A 38 15.05 5.34 9.38
C ILE A 38 15.84 4.57 8.32
N LEU A 39 15.70 4.90 7.03
CA LEU A 39 16.40 4.22 5.94
C LEU A 39 17.90 4.50 5.91
N ASN A 40 18.34 5.62 6.50
CA ASN A 40 19.75 6.05 6.59
C ASN A 40 20.38 5.76 7.96
N ASP A 41 19.63 5.18 8.91
CA ASP A 41 20.16 4.80 10.22
C ASP A 41 21.27 3.74 10.06
N TYR A 42 22.37 3.89 10.78
CA TYR A 42 23.47 2.93 10.79
C TYR A 42 23.03 1.50 11.18
N ASN A 43 22.01 1.40 12.04
CA ASN A 43 21.44 0.14 12.50
C ASN A 43 20.30 -0.36 11.61
N PHE A 44 20.06 0.27 10.46
CA PHE A 44 19.02 -0.16 9.54
C PHE A 44 19.26 -1.61 9.11
N LYS A 45 18.22 -2.43 9.28
CA LYS A 45 18.23 -3.82 8.82
C LYS A 45 17.24 -3.98 7.67
N ASP A 46 17.69 -4.53 6.58
CA ASP A 46 16.84 -4.93 5.48
C ASP A 46 16.41 -6.40 5.61
N ARG A 47 15.34 -6.72 4.92
CA ARG A 47 14.85 -8.08 4.73
C ARG A 47 14.91 -8.43 3.25
N GLN A 48 15.53 -9.56 2.93
CA GLN A 48 15.46 -10.12 1.58
C GLN A 48 14.02 -10.54 1.28
N GLN A 49 13.49 -10.04 0.15
CA GLN A 49 12.13 -10.32 -0.30
C GLN A 49 12.18 -10.75 -1.77
N PRO A 50 11.92 -12.05 -2.09
CA PRO A 50 12.08 -12.58 -3.45
C PRO A 50 11.21 -11.93 -4.52
N LEU A 51 10.13 -11.25 -4.09
CA LEU A 51 9.22 -10.54 -4.99
C LEU A 51 9.72 -9.14 -5.37
N LEU A 52 10.70 -8.61 -4.64
CA LEU A 52 11.29 -7.29 -4.90
C LEU A 52 12.43 -7.39 -5.92
N ILE A 53 12.42 -6.50 -6.90
CA ILE A 53 13.47 -6.35 -7.91
C ILE A 53 14.01 -4.93 -7.80
N ASN A 54 15.33 -4.76 -7.79
CA ASN A 54 16.04 -3.49 -7.62
C ASN A 54 15.49 -2.66 -6.43
N SER A 55 15.26 -3.35 -5.31
CA SER A 55 14.56 -2.77 -4.17
C SER A 55 15.02 -3.42 -2.88
N ILE A 56 14.89 -2.69 -1.77
CA ILE A 56 15.08 -3.20 -0.41
C ILE A 56 13.83 -2.95 0.42
N GLN A 57 13.62 -3.79 1.43
CA GLN A 57 12.53 -3.66 2.40
C GLN A 57 13.11 -3.62 3.81
N SER A 58 12.60 -2.75 4.69
CA SER A 58 12.98 -2.76 6.11
C SER A 58 12.55 -4.07 6.78
N ALA A 59 13.38 -4.56 7.71
CA ALA A 59 13.05 -5.70 8.54
C ALA A 59 12.11 -5.31 9.69
N GLY A 60 11.29 -6.26 10.14
CA GLY A 60 10.41 -6.10 11.30
C GLY A 60 9.17 -5.24 11.02
N ASN A 61 8.58 -4.72 12.11
CA ASN A 61 7.45 -3.81 12.06
C ASN A 61 7.93 -2.40 12.43
N ILE A 62 7.82 -1.45 11.49
CA ILE A 62 8.28 -0.06 11.69
C ILE A 62 7.57 0.62 12.86
N PHE A 63 6.32 0.26 13.16
CA PHE A 63 5.53 0.86 14.24
C PHE A 63 6.02 0.50 15.65
N TYR A 64 6.95 -0.46 15.77
CA TYR A 64 7.64 -0.72 17.05
C TYR A 64 8.78 0.27 17.35
N ASN A 65 9.11 1.14 16.39
CA ASN A 65 10.09 2.20 16.61
C ASN A 65 9.53 3.27 17.57
N GLN A 66 10.33 3.65 18.58
CA GLN A 66 9.94 4.60 19.63
C GLN A 66 9.99 6.07 19.18
N ASN A 67 10.31 6.35 17.94
CA ASN A 67 10.31 7.70 17.39
C ASN A 67 8.90 8.31 17.44
N LYS A 68 8.78 9.51 18.03
CA LYS A 68 7.49 10.23 18.14
C LYS A 68 6.78 10.46 16.78
N PHE A 69 7.53 10.61 15.70
CA PHE A 69 6.96 10.80 14.38
C PHE A 69 6.46 9.48 13.78
N VAL A 70 7.12 8.35 14.09
CA VAL A 70 6.57 7.02 13.74
C VAL A 70 5.23 6.79 14.43
N LYS A 71 5.11 7.18 15.71
CA LYS A 71 3.82 7.13 16.42
C LYS A 71 2.77 8.03 15.76
N LYS A 72 3.15 9.22 15.30
CA LYS A 72 2.23 10.09 14.51
C LYS A 72 1.83 9.46 13.17
N MET A 73 2.75 8.79 12.46
CA MET A 73 2.39 8.03 11.24
C MET A 73 1.32 6.98 11.55
N GLU A 74 1.52 6.18 12.58
CA GLU A 74 0.60 5.16 13.03
C GLU A 74 -0.78 5.74 13.35
N ASP A 75 -0.83 6.83 14.14
CA ASP A 75 -2.09 7.52 14.49
C ASP A 75 -2.82 8.08 13.24
N ILE A 76 -2.08 8.58 12.26
CA ILE A 76 -2.66 9.04 10.98
C ILE A 76 -3.22 7.86 10.21
N ILE A 77 -2.50 6.76 10.11
CA ILE A 77 -2.95 5.55 9.42
C ILE A 77 -4.25 5.03 10.05
N HIS A 78 -4.35 4.97 11.39
CA HIS A 78 -5.58 4.59 12.08
C HIS A 78 -6.76 5.50 11.70
N LYS A 79 -6.56 6.83 11.67
CA LYS A 79 -7.59 7.80 11.26
C LYS A 79 -8.03 7.58 9.81
N GLU A 80 -7.10 7.25 8.92
CA GLU A 80 -7.41 7.04 7.52
C GLU A 80 -8.11 5.69 7.27
N ILE A 81 -7.76 4.66 8.03
CA ILE A 81 -8.48 3.37 8.04
C ILE A 81 -9.92 3.56 8.52
N GLU A 82 -10.13 4.34 9.58
CA GLU A 82 -11.49 4.64 10.05
C GLU A 82 -12.28 5.46 9.02
N SER A 83 -11.64 6.44 8.37
CA SER A 83 -12.25 7.19 7.26
C SER A 83 -12.65 6.27 6.11
N TYR A 84 -11.84 5.26 5.80
CA TYR A 84 -12.16 4.24 4.80
C TYR A 84 -13.38 3.41 5.24
N ARG A 85 -13.41 2.92 6.48
CA ARG A 85 -14.54 2.17 7.04
C ARG A 85 -15.85 2.97 6.96
N VAL A 86 -15.81 4.25 7.34
CA VAL A 86 -16.97 5.16 7.29
C VAL A 86 -17.43 5.39 5.85
N LYS A 87 -16.49 5.56 4.91
CA LYS A 87 -16.82 5.72 3.48
C LYS A 87 -17.69 4.59 2.93
N TYR A 88 -17.39 3.37 3.36
CA TYR A 88 -18.07 2.16 2.88
C TYR A 88 -19.13 1.61 3.85
N ASN A 89 -19.52 2.36 4.88
CA ASN A 89 -20.39 1.91 5.97
C ASN A 89 -21.79 1.39 5.54
N LYS A 90 -22.24 1.76 4.33
CA LYS A 90 -23.52 1.29 3.76
C LYS A 90 -23.38 -0.03 2.99
N SER A 91 -22.17 -0.57 2.88
CA SER A 91 -21.95 -1.83 2.18
C SER A 91 -22.44 -3.01 3.00
N GLU A 92 -23.07 -3.96 2.31
CA GLU A 92 -23.51 -5.24 2.85
C GLU A 92 -22.43 -6.34 2.75
N ASP A 93 -21.32 -6.06 2.08
CA ASP A 93 -20.21 -7.01 1.93
C ASP A 93 -19.50 -7.28 3.26
N GLY A 94 -19.11 -8.55 3.48
CA GLY A 94 -18.45 -9.02 4.69
C GLY A 94 -17.19 -8.24 5.08
N ILE A 95 -16.46 -7.72 4.08
CA ILE A 95 -15.28 -6.89 4.33
C ILE A 95 -15.58 -5.67 5.20
N ILE A 96 -16.80 -5.13 5.14
CA ILE A 96 -17.25 -3.99 5.95
C ILE A 96 -18.10 -4.45 7.13
N LYS A 97 -19.08 -5.35 6.91
CA LYS A 97 -19.97 -5.83 7.98
C LYS A 97 -19.24 -6.58 9.08
N SER A 98 -18.23 -7.37 8.71
CA SER A 98 -17.41 -8.14 9.64
C SER A 98 -16.11 -7.42 10.01
N TRP A 99 -16.08 -6.09 9.96
CA TRP A 99 -14.90 -5.31 10.28
C TRP A 99 -14.33 -5.70 11.64
N PRO A 100 -13.02 -5.97 11.76
CA PRO A 100 -12.43 -6.44 13.00
C PRO A 100 -12.58 -5.39 14.10
N LYS A 101 -13.08 -5.82 15.29
CA LYS A 101 -13.21 -4.93 16.45
C LYS A 101 -11.87 -4.40 16.92
N ASN A 102 -10.86 -5.27 16.88
CA ASN A 102 -9.49 -4.96 17.23
C ASN A 102 -8.56 -5.43 16.10
N TYR A 103 -7.52 -4.66 15.83
CA TYR A 103 -6.51 -4.99 14.85
C TYR A 103 -5.15 -4.38 15.22
N ASP A 104 -4.09 -4.98 14.72
CA ASP A 104 -2.74 -4.42 14.75
C ASP A 104 -2.35 -3.89 13.38
N LEU A 105 -1.45 -2.91 13.37
CA LEU A 105 -0.77 -2.47 12.16
C LEU A 105 0.61 -3.14 12.07
N LYS A 106 0.90 -3.71 10.90
CA LYS A 106 2.22 -4.20 10.55
C LYS A 106 2.72 -3.41 9.36
N GLY A 107 3.78 -2.63 9.53
CA GLY A 107 4.29 -1.75 8.48
C GLY A 107 5.78 -1.93 8.22
N TRP A 108 6.19 -1.60 7.00
CA TRP A 108 7.58 -1.64 6.55
C TRP A 108 7.82 -0.61 5.45
N LEU A 109 9.06 -0.12 5.38
CA LEU A 109 9.50 0.76 4.30
C LEU A 109 10.04 -0.07 3.13
N VAL A 110 9.68 0.33 1.92
CA VAL A 110 10.22 -0.21 0.67
C VAL A 110 10.90 0.93 -0.08
N LYS A 111 12.18 0.75 -0.41
CA LYS A 111 12.98 1.67 -1.20
C LYS A 111 13.38 1.00 -2.50
N MET A 112 13.05 1.62 -3.63
CA MET A 112 13.25 1.10 -4.97
C MET A 112 14.15 2.04 -5.78
N LYS A 113 15.10 1.48 -6.52
CA LYS A 113 15.92 2.16 -7.52
C LYS A 113 15.28 2.05 -8.90
N SER A 114 15.87 2.70 -9.90
CA SER A 114 15.46 2.62 -11.31
C SER A 114 15.25 1.17 -11.77
N GLY A 115 14.16 0.89 -12.46
CA GLY A 115 13.72 -0.47 -12.82
C GLY A 115 13.12 -1.26 -11.66
N GLY A 116 13.01 -0.64 -10.48
CA GLY A 116 12.44 -1.26 -9.28
C GLY A 116 10.98 -1.62 -9.45
N LYS A 117 10.62 -2.81 -8.98
CA LYS A 117 9.25 -3.30 -8.96
C LYS A 117 9.05 -4.34 -7.87
N ILE A 118 7.81 -4.55 -7.48
CA ILE A 118 7.36 -5.73 -6.75
C ILE A 118 6.45 -6.56 -7.66
N LYS A 119 6.66 -7.88 -7.68
CA LYS A 119 5.85 -8.81 -8.46
C LYS A 119 4.43 -8.93 -7.89
N PRO A 120 3.44 -9.40 -8.70
CA PRO A 120 2.09 -9.66 -8.20
C PRO A 120 2.09 -10.57 -6.98
N HIS A 121 1.39 -10.16 -5.93
CA HIS A 121 1.27 -10.90 -4.67
C HIS A 121 0.04 -10.44 -3.87
N ILE A 122 -0.33 -11.22 -2.86
CA ILE A 122 -1.38 -10.92 -1.89
C ILE A 122 -0.79 -10.94 -0.48
N HIS A 123 -1.57 -10.49 0.49
CA HIS A 123 -1.22 -10.59 1.92
C HIS A 123 -2.25 -11.48 2.65
N ASP A 124 -1.93 -12.78 2.78
CA ASP A 124 -2.84 -13.83 3.24
C ASP A 124 -3.50 -13.58 4.60
N TYR A 125 -2.82 -12.85 5.48
CA TYR A 125 -3.28 -12.61 6.86
C TYR A 125 -3.83 -11.19 7.08
N GLY A 126 -3.76 -10.32 6.06
CA GLY A 126 -4.25 -8.96 6.14
C GLY A 126 -5.75 -8.86 5.93
N TRP A 127 -6.40 -7.94 6.62
CA TRP A 127 -7.78 -7.50 6.33
C TRP A 127 -7.78 -6.45 5.20
N LEU A 128 -6.95 -5.43 5.38
CA LEU A 128 -6.62 -4.43 4.37
C LEU A 128 -5.11 -4.36 4.21
N SER A 129 -4.67 -4.12 2.99
CA SER A 129 -3.33 -3.63 2.68
C SER A 129 -3.38 -2.14 2.37
N GLY A 130 -2.35 -1.43 2.78
CA GLY A 130 -2.20 -0.01 2.51
C GLY A 130 -0.79 0.37 2.10
N SER A 131 -0.68 1.46 1.38
CA SER A 131 0.60 2.06 1.02
C SER A 131 0.53 3.58 1.02
N ILE A 132 1.51 4.22 1.66
CA ILE A 132 1.73 5.67 1.63
C ILE A 132 2.99 5.94 0.84
N TYR A 133 2.87 6.73 -0.21
CA TYR A 133 3.95 7.03 -1.14
C TYR A 133 4.76 8.23 -0.62
N ILE A 134 5.92 7.94 -0.04
CA ILE A 134 6.81 8.91 0.61
C ILE A 134 7.57 9.74 -0.42
N ASN A 135 8.10 9.07 -1.43
CA ASN A 135 8.74 9.70 -2.59
C ASN A 135 8.38 8.92 -3.85
N VAL A 136 7.81 9.60 -4.82
CA VAL A 136 7.54 9.08 -6.16
C VAL A 136 8.27 9.95 -7.14
N PRO A 137 9.30 9.43 -7.84
CA PRO A 137 10.02 10.17 -8.85
C PRO A 137 9.13 10.66 -9.99
N PRO A 138 9.53 11.71 -10.71
CA PRO A 138 8.84 12.16 -11.92
C PRO A 138 8.64 11.01 -12.92
N LYS A 139 7.44 10.93 -13.50
CA LYS A 139 7.08 9.84 -14.40
C LYS A 139 7.53 10.12 -15.81
N LEU A 140 8.25 9.19 -16.43
CA LEU A 140 8.63 9.26 -17.85
C LEU A 140 7.52 8.73 -18.78
N SER A 141 6.58 7.97 -18.26
CA SER A 141 5.37 7.53 -18.96
C SER A 141 4.18 7.53 -18.00
N ILE A 142 2.96 7.56 -18.53
CA ILE A 142 1.72 7.77 -17.76
C ILE A 142 1.54 6.75 -16.62
N ASN A 143 1.95 5.49 -16.81
CA ASN A 143 1.79 4.43 -15.82
C ASN A 143 3.07 4.07 -15.06
N SER A 144 4.19 4.74 -15.35
CA SER A 144 5.48 4.50 -14.69
C SER A 144 5.35 4.64 -13.18
N GLY A 145 5.78 3.62 -12.42
CA GLY A 145 5.73 3.59 -10.96
C GLY A 145 4.34 3.48 -10.33
N ASN A 146 3.27 3.33 -11.12
CA ASN A 146 1.91 3.17 -10.60
C ASN A 146 1.72 1.83 -9.87
N LEU A 147 0.74 1.82 -8.96
CA LEU A 147 0.24 0.60 -8.33
C LEU A 147 -0.83 -0.01 -9.22
N VAL A 148 -0.76 -1.31 -9.45
CA VAL A 148 -1.86 -2.09 -10.01
C VAL A 148 -2.43 -2.98 -8.92
N VAL A 149 -3.75 -2.98 -8.79
CA VAL A 149 -4.51 -3.89 -7.92
C VAL A 149 -5.42 -4.72 -8.81
N CYS A 150 -5.39 -6.06 -8.71
CA CYS A 150 -6.06 -6.96 -9.64
C CYS A 150 -6.62 -8.22 -8.96
N LEU A 151 -7.48 -8.94 -9.69
CA LEU A 151 -8.17 -10.12 -9.19
C LEU A 151 -7.33 -11.39 -9.23
N ASP A 152 -6.33 -11.44 -10.12
CA ASP A 152 -5.46 -12.62 -10.30
C ASP A 152 -3.99 -12.22 -10.52
N GLU A 153 -3.08 -13.18 -10.39
CA GLU A 153 -1.63 -12.98 -10.56
C GLU A 153 -1.17 -12.95 -12.02
N ASN A 154 -2.00 -13.44 -12.96
CA ASN A 154 -1.62 -13.66 -14.34
C ASN A 154 -1.76 -12.37 -15.18
N GLN A 155 -1.01 -11.35 -14.80
CA GLN A 155 -0.92 -10.11 -15.58
C GLN A 155 0.29 -10.17 -16.51
N ASN A 156 0.10 -10.73 -17.70
CA ASN A 156 1.16 -10.84 -18.74
C ASN A 156 1.52 -9.48 -19.35
N GLU A 157 0.62 -8.51 -19.26
CA GLU A 157 0.81 -7.17 -19.82
C GLU A 157 0.54 -6.08 -18.77
N ILE A 158 1.27 -4.98 -18.87
CA ILE A 158 1.02 -3.79 -18.04
C ILE A 158 -0.30 -3.18 -18.53
N PRO A 159 -1.34 -3.11 -17.69
CA PRO A 159 -2.61 -2.58 -18.12
C PRO A 159 -2.50 -1.08 -18.42
N GLU A 160 -2.96 -0.66 -19.57
CA GLU A 160 -3.01 0.76 -19.96
C GLU A 160 -4.12 1.51 -19.23
N LYS A 161 -5.20 0.83 -18.89
CA LYS A 161 -6.40 1.39 -18.25
C LYS A 161 -7.04 0.41 -17.28
N ASN A 162 -7.97 0.92 -16.48
CA ASN A 162 -8.80 0.10 -15.61
C ASN A 162 -9.70 -0.84 -16.42
N THR A 163 -9.88 -2.04 -15.91
CA THR A 163 -10.82 -3.06 -16.44
C THR A 163 -11.64 -3.64 -15.29
N ASP A 164 -12.51 -4.59 -15.58
CA ASP A 164 -13.24 -5.34 -14.55
C ASP A 164 -12.33 -6.22 -13.70
N ASN A 165 -11.11 -6.52 -14.18
CA ASN A 165 -10.15 -7.41 -13.50
C ASN A 165 -8.99 -6.64 -12.82
N ASN A 166 -8.82 -5.35 -13.07
CA ASN A 166 -7.74 -4.56 -12.49
C ASN A 166 -8.09 -3.08 -12.33
N LYS A 167 -7.37 -2.43 -11.39
CA LYS A 167 -7.30 -0.97 -11.26
C LYS A 167 -5.85 -0.52 -11.27
N VAL A 168 -5.53 0.41 -12.17
CA VAL A 168 -4.28 1.16 -12.19
C VAL A 168 -4.47 2.40 -11.34
N VAL A 169 -3.79 2.46 -10.20
CA VAL A 169 -3.85 3.60 -9.29
C VAL A 169 -2.70 4.54 -9.63
N ASN A 170 -3.04 5.73 -10.12
CA ASN A 170 -2.05 6.77 -10.36
C ASN A 170 -1.54 7.31 -9.02
N VAL A 171 -0.29 7.00 -8.68
CA VAL A 171 0.31 7.40 -7.41
C VAL A 171 1.33 8.53 -7.62
N VAL A 172 1.34 9.44 -6.67
CA VAL A 172 2.29 10.55 -6.55
C VAL A 172 2.76 10.63 -5.09
N THR A 173 3.79 11.40 -4.80
CA THR A 173 4.20 11.69 -3.42
C THR A 173 2.99 12.18 -2.62
N GLY A 174 2.79 11.62 -1.42
CA GLY A 174 1.63 11.88 -0.57
C GLY A 174 0.42 11.00 -0.81
N SER A 175 0.38 10.19 -1.87
CA SER A 175 -0.74 9.25 -2.09
C SER A 175 -0.82 8.22 -0.96
N LEU A 176 -2.03 8.00 -0.46
CA LEU A 176 -2.43 6.84 0.33
C LEU A 176 -3.30 5.95 -0.55
N CYS A 177 -2.99 4.66 -0.62
CA CYS A 177 -3.85 3.64 -1.22
C CYS A 177 -4.26 2.63 -0.15
N LEU A 178 -5.54 2.23 -0.15
CA LEU A 178 -6.10 1.18 0.70
C LEU A 178 -6.92 0.22 -0.17
N PHE A 179 -6.77 -1.08 0.05
CA PHE A 179 -7.48 -2.11 -0.69
C PHE A 179 -7.56 -3.43 0.10
N PRO A 180 -8.52 -4.32 -0.19
CA PRO A 180 -8.59 -5.65 0.42
C PRO A 180 -7.27 -6.41 0.27
N ALA A 181 -6.73 -6.92 1.36
CA ALA A 181 -5.41 -7.59 1.36
C ALA A 181 -5.38 -8.86 0.51
N SER A 182 -6.55 -9.45 0.23
CA SER A 182 -6.74 -10.60 -0.66
C SER A 182 -6.60 -10.29 -2.15
N LEU A 183 -6.51 -9.01 -2.55
CA LEU A 183 -6.28 -8.62 -3.93
C LEU A 183 -4.80 -8.72 -4.30
N PHE A 184 -4.53 -9.27 -5.47
CA PHE A 184 -3.20 -9.20 -6.05
C PHE A 184 -2.84 -7.75 -6.33
N HIS A 185 -1.58 -7.41 -6.05
CA HIS A 185 -1.08 -6.09 -6.36
C HIS A 185 0.40 -6.11 -6.70
N TYR A 186 0.81 -5.14 -7.51
CA TYR A 186 2.20 -5.00 -7.96
C TYR A 186 2.53 -3.56 -8.36
N THR A 187 3.80 -3.26 -8.55
CA THR A 187 4.30 -1.96 -9.00
C THR A 187 4.76 -2.05 -10.45
N ILE A 188 4.26 -1.14 -11.30
CA ILE A 188 4.78 -0.95 -12.65
C ILE A 188 6.21 -0.40 -12.54
N PRO A 189 7.21 -0.99 -13.24
CA PRO A 189 8.57 -0.48 -13.21
C PRO A 189 8.65 1.00 -13.61
N PHE A 190 9.60 1.71 -13.03
CA PHE A 190 9.89 3.10 -13.37
C PHE A 190 11.36 3.29 -13.73
N LYS A 191 11.69 4.39 -14.41
CA LYS A 191 13.06 4.80 -14.68
C LYS A 191 13.26 6.19 -14.09
N SER A 192 14.27 6.36 -13.24
CA SER A 192 14.63 7.63 -12.61
C SER A 192 15.97 7.48 -11.91
N ASP A 193 16.70 8.57 -11.74
CA ASP A 193 17.87 8.63 -10.87
C ASP A 193 17.48 8.82 -9.39
N GLU A 194 16.22 9.17 -9.13
CA GLU A 194 15.67 9.27 -7.78
C GLU A 194 15.12 7.92 -7.29
N GLU A 195 15.22 7.69 -5.98
CA GLU A 195 14.67 6.51 -5.33
C GLU A 195 13.16 6.70 -5.06
N ARG A 196 12.36 5.65 -5.33
CA ARG A 196 10.96 5.58 -4.92
C ARG A 196 10.88 4.97 -3.53
N ILE A 197 10.20 5.66 -2.60
CA ILE A 197 10.06 5.23 -1.21
C ILE A 197 8.57 5.11 -0.87
N VAL A 198 8.20 3.97 -0.28
CA VAL A 198 6.81 3.66 0.13
C VAL A 198 6.81 3.10 1.54
N LEU A 199 5.90 3.58 2.37
CA LEU A 199 5.51 2.93 3.61
C LEU A 199 4.33 1.99 3.28
N ALA A 200 4.59 0.70 3.25
CA ALA A 200 3.56 -0.33 3.10
C ALA A 200 3.11 -0.83 4.48
N PHE A 201 1.85 -1.19 4.61
CA PHE A 201 1.31 -1.71 5.87
C PHE A 201 0.10 -2.61 5.66
N ASP A 202 -0.14 -3.48 6.64
CA ASP A 202 -1.32 -4.32 6.73
C ASP A 202 -2.12 -4.04 8.00
N VAL A 203 -3.44 -4.12 7.88
CA VAL A 203 -4.39 -4.21 8.98
C VAL A 203 -4.58 -5.68 9.30
N MET A 204 -4.11 -6.11 10.47
CA MET A 204 -4.13 -7.50 10.93
C MET A 204 -5.24 -7.68 11.95
N ALA A 205 -6.33 -8.38 11.58
CA ALA A 205 -7.41 -8.69 12.50
C ALA A 205 -6.91 -9.54 13.72
N LYS A 206 -7.41 -9.20 14.92
CA LYS A 206 -7.17 -9.98 16.16
C LYS A 206 -8.32 -10.93 16.45
#